data_f3bf056b990b13792e416a55e8e4cd88
#
_entry.id   f3bf056b990b13792e416a55e8e4cd88
#
_cell.length_a   1.000
_cell.length_b   1.000
_cell.length_c   1.000
_cell.angle_alpha   90.00
_cell.angle_beta   90.00
_cell.angle_gamma   90.00
#
_symmetry.space_group_name_H-M   'P 1'
#
loop_
_entity.id
_entity.type
_entity.pdbx_description
1 polymer ?
#
loop_
_entity_poly.entity_id
_entity_poly.type
_entity_poly.pdbx_seq_one_letter_code
_entity_poly.pdbx_strand_id
1 'polypeptide(L)'
;DACVLIKKPFVHAGILQFGGQIMTYVPGEGPCFRCIFEDMPEEAPPSCAQAGIMGTIGGVAGSLEAMEAIKYLLNIGTLLTGKMLTFDCLTMQFRMVSFDQTSNFCRVCGKHADIQDLSWYRIYRKKKWSRRM
;
A
#
# COMPACT_ATOMS: atom_id res chain seq x y z
N ASP A 1 3.93 4.93 5.88
CA ASP A 1 4.21 6.19 6.59
C ASP A 1 5.72 6.44 6.73
N ALA A 2 6.52 5.42 7.11
CA ALA A 2 7.98 5.59 7.22
C ALA A 2 8.61 6.10 5.93
N CYS A 3 8.31 5.46 4.79
CA CYS A 3 8.85 5.87 3.49
C CYS A 3 8.44 7.29 3.10
N VAL A 4 7.21 7.69 3.41
CA VAL A 4 6.74 9.06 3.15
C VAL A 4 7.51 10.07 4.00
N LEU A 5 7.66 9.81 5.31
CA LEU A 5 8.37 10.69 6.23
C LEU A 5 9.84 10.90 5.85
N ILE A 6 10.53 9.84 5.42
CA ILE A 6 11.94 9.93 4.98
C ILE A 6 12.10 10.20 3.49
N LYS A 7 11.00 10.48 2.78
CA LYS A 7 10.97 10.77 1.34
C LYS A 7 11.65 9.68 0.50
N LYS A 8 11.31 8.42 0.76
CA LYS A 8 11.79 7.27 -0.01
C LYS A 8 10.67 6.68 -0.85
N PRO A 9 10.93 6.34 -2.11
CA PRO A 9 9.96 5.60 -2.92
C PRO A 9 9.78 4.19 -2.35
N PHE A 10 8.63 3.60 -2.61
CA PHE A 10 8.38 2.19 -2.35
C PHE A 10 7.36 1.63 -3.31
N VAL A 11 7.49 0.36 -3.60
CA VAL A 11 6.46 -0.45 -4.26
C VAL A 11 5.75 -1.25 -3.17
N HIS A 12 4.44 -1.33 -3.25
CA HIS A 12 3.62 -2.02 -2.26
C HIS A 12 2.67 -2.99 -2.95
N ALA A 13 2.65 -4.24 -2.48
CA ALA A 13 1.61 -5.19 -2.83
C ALA A 13 0.89 -5.68 -1.56
N GLY A 14 -0.44 -5.80 -1.67
CA GLY A 14 -1.28 -6.53 -0.74
C GLY A 14 -1.87 -7.73 -1.45
N ILE A 15 -1.76 -8.92 -0.86
CA ILE A 15 -2.28 -10.16 -1.44
C ILE A 15 -3.14 -10.91 -0.44
N LEU A 16 -4.23 -11.50 -0.92
CA LEU A 16 -5.14 -12.30 -0.12
C LEU A 16 -5.80 -13.37 -1.01
N GLN A 17 -5.85 -14.61 -0.53
CA GLN A 17 -6.46 -15.73 -1.25
C GLN A 17 -5.94 -15.87 -2.69
N PHE A 18 -6.71 -15.42 -3.68
CA PHE A 18 -6.42 -15.58 -5.11
C PHE A 18 -6.15 -14.27 -5.84
N GLY A 19 -6.11 -13.16 -5.14
CA GLY A 19 -5.94 -11.85 -5.74
C GLY A 19 -5.05 -10.92 -4.95
N GLY A 20 -4.90 -9.71 -5.45
CA GLY A 20 -4.10 -8.69 -4.80
C GLY A 20 -4.20 -7.33 -5.47
N GLN A 21 -3.41 -6.43 -4.92
CA GLN A 21 -3.29 -5.06 -5.40
C GLN A 21 -1.84 -4.60 -5.32
N ILE A 22 -1.44 -3.75 -6.24
CA ILE A 22 -0.07 -3.21 -6.31
C ILE A 22 -0.14 -1.72 -6.60
N MET A 23 0.69 -0.95 -5.93
CA MET A 23 0.90 0.47 -6.21
C MET A 23 2.35 0.87 -6.01
N THR A 24 2.75 1.95 -6.66
CA THR A 24 4.07 2.56 -6.50
C THR A 24 3.90 3.96 -5.92
N TYR A 25 4.69 4.29 -4.91
CA TYR A 25 4.80 5.62 -4.37
C TYR A 25 6.17 6.21 -4.70
N VAL A 26 6.16 7.40 -5.26
CA VAL A 26 7.35 8.24 -5.45
C VAL A 26 7.09 9.60 -4.79
N PRO A 27 8.01 10.09 -3.94
CA PRO A 27 7.82 11.36 -3.24
C PRO A 27 7.57 12.53 -4.20
N GLY A 28 6.46 13.22 -4.02
CA GLY A 28 6.04 14.34 -4.87
C GLY A 28 5.31 13.96 -6.14
N GLU A 29 5.15 12.67 -6.45
CA GLU A 29 4.48 12.19 -7.67
C GLU A 29 3.14 11.51 -7.35
N GLY A 30 2.18 12.23 -6.86
CA GLY A 30 0.82 11.71 -6.60
C GLY A 30 0.57 11.27 -5.16
N PRO A 31 -0.53 10.57 -4.90
CA PRO A 31 -0.98 10.20 -3.57
C PRO A 31 -0.07 9.15 -2.92
N CYS A 32 0.12 9.27 -1.61
CA CYS A 32 0.74 8.20 -0.82
C CYS A 32 -0.29 7.12 -0.48
N PHE A 33 0.17 6.01 0.10
CA PHE A 33 -0.71 4.91 0.52
C PHE A 33 -1.83 5.39 1.47
N ARG A 34 -1.53 6.31 2.38
CA ARG A 34 -2.51 6.85 3.33
C ARG A 34 -3.49 7.87 2.71
N CYS A 35 -3.21 8.42 1.55
CA CYS A 35 -4.21 9.18 0.79
C CYS A 35 -5.35 8.29 0.29
N ILE A 36 -5.05 7.02 0.04
CA ILE A 36 -5.98 6.02 -0.49
C ILE A 36 -6.67 5.25 0.65
N PHE A 37 -5.88 4.88 1.67
CA PHE A 37 -6.33 4.16 2.86
C PHE A 37 -6.07 5.03 4.09
N GLU A 38 -7.02 5.90 4.42
CA GLU A 38 -6.87 6.94 5.45
C GLU A 38 -6.56 6.37 6.83
N ASP A 39 -7.28 5.34 7.23
CA ASP A 39 -7.16 4.70 8.53
C ASP A 39 -6.88 3.20 8.43
N MET A 40 -6.29 2.68 9.50
CA MET A 40 -6.20 1.24 9.68
C MET A 40 -7.59 0.69 10.02
N PRO A 41 -7.99 -0.45 9.44
CA PRO A 41 -9.25 -1.08 9.77
C PRO A 41 -9.34 -1.35 11.27
N GLU A 42 -10.51 -1.11 11.87
CA GLU A 42 -10.76 -1.36 13.30
C GLU A 42 -10.53 -2.83 13.64
N GLU A 43 -10.98 -3.72 12.77
CA GLU A 43 -10.69 -5.14 12.86
C GLU A 43 -9.49 -5.49 11.95
N ALA A 44 -8.56 -6.27 12.49
CA ALA A 44 -7.47 -6.79 11.67
C ALA A 44 -8.05 -7.71 10.59
N PRO A 45 -7.68 -7.51 9.32
CA PRO A 45 -8.05 -8.47 8.29
C PRO A 45 -7.56 -9.88 8.68
N PRO A 46 -8.23 -10.94 8.22
CA PRO A 46 -7.77 -12.30 8.49
C PRO A 46 -6.32 -12.45 8.05
N SER A 47 -5.53 -13.11 8.89
CA SER A 47 -4.15 -13.41 8.51
C SER A 47 -4.11 -14.41 7.34
N CYS A 48 -3.00 -14.46 6.62
CA CYS A 48 -2.80 -15.45 5.55
C CYS A 48 -3.00 -16.89 6.05
N ALA A 49 -2.71 -17.16 7.33
CA ALA A 49 -2.95 -18.46 7.95
C ALA A 49 -4.44 -18.77 8.14
N GLN A 50 -5.28 -17.75 8.33
CA GLN A 50 -6.72 -17.89 8.51
C GLN A 50 -7.48 -17.90 7.18
N ALA A 51 -7.14 -16.99 6.28
CA ALA A 51 -7.81 -16.83 4.99
C ALA A 51 -7.26 -17.78 3.91
N GLY A 52 -6.04 -18.26 4.10
CA GLY A 52 -5.28 -18.96 3.07
C GLY A 52 -4.71 -18.01 2.01
N ILE A 53 -3.70 -18.49 1.32
CA ILE A 53 -3.12 -17.82 0.15
C ILE A 53 -2.56 -18.89 -0.78
N MET A 54 -2.83 -18.75 -2.07
CA MET A 54 -2.18 -19.58 -3.07
C MET A 54 -0.76 -19.05 -3.34
N GLY A 55 0.24 -19.91 -3.22
CA GLY A 55 1.66 -19.47 -3.34
C GLY A 55 1.99 -18.79 -4.66
N THR A 56 1.31 -19.16 -5.75
CA THR A 56 1.46 -18.53 -7.07
C THR A 56 1.08 -17.05 -7.09
N ILE A 57 0.16 -16.62 -6.22
CA ILE A 57 -0.24 -15.21 -6.13
C ILE A 57 0.92 -14.35 -5.62
N GLY A 58 1.72 -14.88 -4.68
CA GLY A 58 2.96 -14.24 -4.25
C GLY A 58 3.96 -14.07 -5.40
N GLY A 59 4.07 -15.07 -6.28
CA GLY A 59 4.91 -14.99 -7.49
C GLY A 59 4.43 -13.91 -8.47
N VAL A 60 3.14 -13.86 -8.74
CA VAL A 60 2.55 -12.83 -9.62
C VAL A 60 2.80 -11.43 -9.04
N ALA A 61 2.43 -11.21 -7.78
CA ALA A 61 2.62 -9.92 -7.12
C ALA A 61 4.09 -9.50 -7.08
N GLY A 62 4.98 -10.41 -6.63
CA GLY A 62 6.40 -10.12 -6.52
C GLY A 62 7.08 -9.82 -7.86
N SER A 63 6.67 -10.49 -8.94
CA SER A 63 7.19 -10.19 -10.30
C SER A 63 6.76 -8.80 -10.78
N LEU A 64 5.52 -8.40 -10.49
CA LEU A 64 5.03 -7.08 -10.83
C LEU A 64 5.69 -5.99 -9.97
N GLU A 65 5.90 -6.22 -8.66
CA GLU A 65 6.65 -5.31 -7.79
C GLU A 65 8.09 -5.14 -8.27
N ALA A 66 8.76 -6.23 -8.63
CA ALA A 66 10.12 -6.19 -9.16
C ALA A 66 10.19 -5.39 -10.46
N MET A 67 9.19 -5.52 -11.35
CA MET A 67 9.13 -4.74 -12.57
C MET A 67 8.95 -3.24 -12.28
N GLU A 68 8.11 -2.87 -11.32
CA GLU A 68 7.96 -1.48 -10.89
C GLU A 68 9.28 -0.90 -10.35
N ALA A 69 9.99 -1.66 -9.52
CA ALA A 69 11.29 -1.27 -9.00
C ALA A 69 12.34 -1.10 -10.13
N ILE A 70 12.38 -2.02 -11.09
CA ILE A 70 13.28 -1.93 -12.27
C ILE A 70 12.95 -0.68 -13.10
N LYS A 71 11.68 -0.44 -13.40
CA LYS A 71 11.25 0.76 -14.14
C LYS A 71 11.69 2.04 -13.44
N TYR A 72 11.50 2.10 -12.11
CA TYR A 72 11.93 3.25 -11.31
C TYR A 72 13.45 3.45 -11.38
N LEU A 73 14.23 2.39 -11.15
CA LEU A 73 15.69 2.47 -11.11
C LEU A 73 16.31 2.82 -12.47
N LEU A 74 15.73 2.32 -13.55
CA LEU A 74 16.21 2.58 -14.92
C LEU A 74 15.57 3.81 -15.56
N ASN A 75 14.60 4.44 -14.90
CA ASN A 75 13.83 5.55 -15.42
C ASN A 75 13.19 5.25 -16.80
N ILE A 76 12.54 4.09 -16.91
CA ILE A 76 11.88 3.61 -18.14
C ILE A 76 10.40 3.30 -17.91
N GLY A 77 9.61 3.40 -18.96
CA GLY A 77 8.18 3.06 -18.94
C GLY A 77 7.35 4.01 -18.07
N THR A 78 6.21 3.52 -17.61
CA THR A 78 5.27 4.27 -16.76
C THR A 78 5.07 3.54 -15.44
N LEU A 79 5.27 4.22 -14.32
CA LEU A 79 5.06 3.68 -12.98
C LEU A 79 3.57 3.66 -12.61
N LEU A 80 3.24 2.88 -11.58
CA LEU A 80 1.92 2.86 -10.94
C LEU A 80 1.74 4.02 -9.93
N THR A 81 2.45 5.14 -10.12
CA THR A 81 2.25 6.36 -9.32
C THR A 81 0.85 6.92 -9.56
N GLY A 82 0.11 7.17 -8.49
CA GLY A 82 -1.30 7.62 -8.60
C GLY A 82 -2.26 6.56 -9.14
N LYS A 83 -1.82 5.34 -9.25
CA LYS A 83 -2.62 4.21 -9.75
C LYS A 83 -2.47 2.99 -8.85
N MET A 84 -3.48 2.15 -8.85
CA MET A 84 -3.45 0.84 -8.22
C MET A 84 -3.86 -0.20 -9.23
N LEU A 85 -2.99 -1.16 -9.47
CA LEU A 85 -3.34 -2.38 -10.20
C LEU A 85 -3.97 -3.35 -9.22
N THR A 86 -5.22 -3.72 -9.44
CA THR A 86 -5.88 -4.83 -8.74
C THR A 86 -5.98 -6.03 -9.66
N PHE A 87 -5.87 -7.23 -9.10
CA PHE A 87 -5.97 -8.46 -9.88
C PHE A 87 -6.66 -9.58 -9.10
N ASP A 88 -7.37 -10.41 -9.84
CA ASP A 88 -8.00 -11.65 -9.40
C ASP A 88 -7.56 -12.76 -10.36
N CYS A 89 -6.76 -13.70 -9.85
CA CYS A 89 -6.21 -14.78 -10.66
C CYS A 89 -7.17 -15.96 -10.85
N LEU A 90 -8.30 -16.04 -10.15
CA LEU A 90 -9.34 -17.02 -10.47
C LEU A 90 -10.08 -16.66 -11.75
N THR A 91 -10.36 -15.37 -11.93
CA THR A 91 -11.08 -14.85 -13.09
C THR A 91 -10.15 -14.26 -14.15
N MET A 92 -8.84 -14.17 -13.86
CA MET A 92 -7.82 -13.53 -14.69
C MET A 92 -8.17 -12.07 -15.04
N GLN A 93 -8.82 -11.37 -14.12
CA GLN A 93 -9.16 -9.96 -14.26
C GLN A 93 -8.09 -9.08 -13.66
N PHE A 94 -7.59 -8.15 -14.45
CA PHE A 94 -6.68 -7.09 -14.04
C PHE A 94 -7.36 -5.75 -14.27
N ARG A 95 -7.39 -4.90 -13.24
CA ARG A 95 -8.03 -3.59 -13.30
C ARG A 95 -7.09 -2.52 -12.81
N MET A 96 -7.06 -1.40 -13.52
CA MET A 96 -6.33 -0.20 -13.11
C MET A 96 -7.32 0.78 -12.48
N VAL A 97 -7.05 1.18 -11.23
CA VAL A 97 -7.79 2.23 -10.53
C VAL A 97 -6.88 3.45 -10.43
N SER A 98 -7.35 4.61 -10.89
CA SER A 98 -6.59 5.85 -10.83
C SER A 98 -7.04 6.70 -9.64
N PHE A 99 -6.09 7.39 -9.02
CA PHE A 99 -6.30 8.32 -7.91
C PHE A 99 -5.67 9.66 -8.30
N ASP A 100 -6.48 10.61 -8.66
CA ASP A 100 -6.02 11.82 -9.34
C ASP A 100 -5.29 12.84 -8.45
N GLN A 101 -5.43 12.77 -7.13
CA GLN A 101 -4.88 13.81 -6.26
C GLN A 101 -4.38 13.29 -4.90
N THR A 102 -3.29 13.94 -4.44
CA THR A 102 -2.89 13.88 -3.03
C THR A 102 -3.94 14.54 -2.15
N SER A 103 -4.45 13.84 -1.15
CA SER A 103 -5.42 14.41 -0.22
C SER A 103 -4.77 15.51 0.63
N ASN A 104 -5.36 16.71 0.61
CA ASN A 104 -4.94 17.80 1.51
C ASN A 104 -5.12 17.45 2.99
N PHE A 105 -6.00 16.50 3.29
CA PHE A 105 -6.30 16.00 4.64
C PHE A 105 -5.50 14.74 4.99
N CYS A 106 -4.63 14.26 4.10
CA CYS A 106 -3.81 13.10 4.41
C CYS A 106 -2.96 13.36 5.66
N ARG A 107 -3.05 12.45 6.62
CA ARG A 107 -2.40 12.56 7.93
C ARG A 107 -0.86 12.51 7.87
N VAL A 108 -0.27 12.12 6.75
CA VAL A 108 1.19 11.97 6.60
C VAL A 108 1.76 12.94 5.56
N CYS A 109 1.13 13.08 4.38
CA CYS A 109 1.65 13.93 3.30
C CYS A 109 0.77 15.15 3.00
N GLY A 110 -0.37 15.31 3.68
CA GLY A 110 -1.28 16.45 3.50
C GLY A 110 -0.75 17.75 4.12
N LYS A 111 -1.42 18.86 3.82
CA LYS A 111 -1.05 20.18 4.35
C LYS A 111 -1.14 20.28 5.88
N HIS A 112 -1.97 19.47 6.51
CA HIS A 112 -2.20 19.43 7.94
C HIS A 112 -1.81 18.07 8.53
N ALA A 113 -0.71 17.49 8.03
CA ALA A 113 -0.23 16.19 8.47
C ALA A 113 0.07 16.19 9.98
N ASP A 114 -0.56 15.28 10.71
CA ASP A 114 -0.39 15.08 12.16
C ASP A 114 0.55 13.92 12.50
N ILE A 115 0.80 13.02 11.54
CA ILE A 115 1.77 11.92 11.68
C ILE A 115 3.13 12.42 11.16
N GLN A 116 3.96 12.89 12.08
CA GLN A 116 5.30 13.39 11.77
C GLN A 116 6.44 12.43 12.17
N ASP A 117 6.11 11.40 12.92
CA ASP A 117 7.03 10.33 13.31
C ASP A 117 6.29 8.98 13.46
N LEU A 118 7.01 7.93 13.85
CA LEU A 118 6.46 6.60 14.05
C LEU A 118 5.98 6.32 15.48
N SER A 119 5.99 7.29 16.39
CA SER A 119 5.51 7.13 17.77
C SER A 119 4.03 6.80 17.85
N TRP A 120 3.26 7.30 16.86
CA TRP A 120 1.86 7.00 16.70
C TRP A 120 1.56 5.49 16.66
N TYR A 121 2.42 4.68 16.07
CA TYR A 121 2.27 3.21 16.03
C TYR A 121 2.41 2.56 17.39
N ARG A 122 3.20 3.11 18.31
CA ARG A 122 3.33 2.62 19.71
C ARG A 122 2.01 2.82 20.45
N ILE A 123 1.36 3.97 20.26
CA ILE A 123 0.07 4.31 20.89
C ILE A 123 -1.03 3.39 20.34
N TYR A 124 -1.05 3.17 19.03
CA TYR A 124 -2.01 2.29 18.37
C TYR A 124 -1.89 0.84 18.86
N ARG A 125 -0.69 0.29 18.97
CA ARG A 125 -0.45 -1.05 19.51
C ARG A 125 -0.95 -1.20 20.94
N LYS A 126 -0.69 -0.23 21.81
CA LYS A 126 -1.16 -0.26 23.21
C LYS A 126 -2.68 -0.29 23.29
N LYS A 127 -3.38 0.56 22.52
CA LYS A 127 -4.86 0.58 22.49
C LYS A 127 -5.46 -0.72 21.99
N LYS A 128 -4.86 -1.37 21.00
CA LYS A 128 -5.36 -2.62 20.42
C LYS A 128 -5.11 -3.82 21.35
N TRP A 129 -4.01 -3.81 22.10
CA TRP A 129 -3.68 -4.88 23.04
C TRP A 129 -4.56 -4.85 24.30
N SER A 130 -4.88 -3.66 24.83
CA SER A 130 -5.72 -3.50 26.02
C SER A 130 -7.20 -3.87 25.82
N ARG A 131 -7.67 -3.96 24.56
CA ARG A 131 -9.05 -4.39 24.24
C ARG A 131 -9.19 -5.91 24.09
N ARG A 132 -8.11 -6.69 24.20
CA ARG A 132 -8.11 -8.16 24.08
C ARG A 132 -7.92 -8.87 25.42
N MET A 133 -7.76 -8.13 26.50
CA MET A 133 -7.78 -8.59 27.88
C MET A 133 -9.11 -8.20 28.54
#